data_5275a2eba7fb77892476e46217e8275f
#
_entry.id   5275a2eba7fb77892476e46217e8275f
#
_cell.length_a   1.000
_cell.length_b   1.000
_cell.length_c   1.000
_cell.angle_alpha   90.00
_cell.angle_beta   90.00
_cell.angle_gamma   90.00
#
_symmetry.space_group_name_H-M   'P 1'
#
loop_
_entity.id
_entity.type
_entity.pdbx_description
1 polymer ?
#
loop_
_entity_poly.entity_id
_entity_poly.type
_entity_poly.pdbx_seq_one_letter_code
_entity_poly.pdbx_strand_id
1 'polypeptide(L)'
;MKAFMVAGLLVLAHGWAMGAIEVRLEASSANVAVGEPVYLQVHVNDPAGVDCIIEFPPSPAFTSKAAGVSQNHSVRIINSKVERTSSWIRNWVFVPQQAGRFILGPATCRIGSRVLTTGTVTLEVSATQARPTPRRPQRRSLFDFFDQDPFGQHD
;
A
#
# COMPACT_ATOMS: atom_id res chain seq x y z
N MET A 1 19.70 53.71 -42.60
CA MET A 1 19.77 52.40 -42.02
C MET A 1 19.16 52.51 -40.62
N LYS A 2 17.93 52.01 -40.39
CA LYS A 2 17.26 52.06 -39.11
C LYS A 2 17.36 50.69 -38.51
N ALA A 3 18.13 50.54 -37.41
CA ALA A 3 18.23 49.31 -36.63
C ALA A 3 16.99 49.17 -35.75
N PHE A 4 16.18 48.13 -35.98
CA PHE A 4 15.09 47.76 -35.10
C PHE A 4 15.66 46.86 -34.02
N MET A 5 15.69 47.38 -32.80
CA MET A 5 16.03 46.64 -31.59
C MET A 5 14.77 45.92 -31.06
N VAL A 6 14.68 44.62 -31.30
CA VAL A 6 13.61 43.77 -30.74
C VAL A 6 14.01 43.39 -29.35
N ALA A 7 13.39 44.04 -28.35
CA ALA A 7 13.48 43.66 -26.96
C ALA A 7 12.64 42.38 -26.71
N GLY A 8 13.34 41.25 -26.60
CA GLY A 8 12.72 39.97 -26.23
C GLY A 8 12.26 40.00 -24.77
N LEU A 9 10.97 40.00 -24.56
CA LEU A 9 10.35 39.88 -23.25
C LEU A 9 10.47 38.42 -22.80
N LEU A 10 11.45 38.15 -21.95
CA LEU A 10 11.61 36.82 -21.31
C LEU A 10 10.57 36.68 -20.21
N VAL A 11 9.43 36.07 -20.52
CA VAL A 11 8.44 35.69 -19.52
C VAL A 11 8.97 34.49 -18.77
N LEU A 12 9.55 34.70 -17.60
CA LEU A 12 9.87 33.66 -16.62
C LEU A 12 8.55 33.12 -16.08
N ALA A 13 8.04 32.05 -16.69
CA ALA A 13 6.98 31.25 -16.13
C ALA A 13 7.52 30.60 -14.86
N HIS A 14 7.26 31.22 -13.71
CA HIS A 14 7.43 30.59 -12.40
C HIS A 14 6.36 29.50 -12.30
N GLY A 15 6.68 28.31 -12.81
CA GLY A 15 5.89 27.12 -12.56
C GLY A 15 5.90 26.86 -11.07
N TRP A 16 4.79 27.08 -10.42
CA TRP A 16 4.54 26.60 -9.08
C TRP A 16 4.63 25.08 -9.17
N ALA A 17 5.68 24.51 -8.60
CA ALA A 17 5.80 23.06 -8.44
C ALA A 17 4.72 22.64 -7.43
N MET A 18 3.49 22.48 -7.91
CA MET A 18 2.48 21.73 -7.19
C MET A 18 3.03 20.31 -7.06
N GLY A 19 3.25 19.86 -5.84
CA GLY A 19 3.74 18.51 -5.57
C GLY A 19 2.96 17.51 -6.43
N ALA A 20 3.69 16.61 -7.11
CA ALA A 20 3.06 15.61 -7.95
C ALA A 20 2.23 14.67 -7.07
N ILE A 21 0.99 14.42 -7.49
CA ILE A 21 0.15 13.40 -6.86
C ILE A 21 0.73 12.04 -7.27
N GLU A 22 1.03 11.21 -6.28
CA GLU A 22 1.55 9.87 -6.48
C GLU A 22 0.50 8.83 -6.06
N VAL A 23 0.28 7.83 -6.92
CA VAL A 23 -0.59 6.70 -6.61
C VAL A 23 0.18 5.39 -6.77
N ARG A 24 0.04 4.49 -5.79
CA ARG A 24 0.74 3.21 -5.74
C ARG A 24 -0.22 2.11 -5.32
N LEU A 25 -0.07 0.92 -5.90
CA LEU A 25 -0.81 -0.28 -5.54
C LEU A 25 0.15 -1.29 -4.91
N GLU A 26 -0.24 -1.84 -3.77
CA GLU A 26 0.50 -2.86 -3.04
C GLU A 26 -0.43 -4.02 -2.65
N ALA A 27 0.12 -5.23 -2.58
CA ALA A 27 -0.59 -6.41 -2.10
C ALA A 27 0.07 -6.94 -0.82
N SER A 28 -0.74 -7.45 0.11
CA SER A 28 -0.26 -8.03 1.36
C SER A 28 0.56 -9.32 1.16
N SER A 29 0.33 -10.02 0.07
CA SER A 29 1.05 -11.24 -0.31
C SER A 29 1.03 -11.39 -1.83
N ALA A 30 2.11 -11.97 -2.38
CA ALA A 30 2.18 -12.35 -3.79
C ALA A 30 1.70 -13.79 -4.02
N ASN A 31 1.60 -14.61 -2.96
CA ASN A 31 1.20 -16.01 -3.01
C ASN A 31 0.05 -16.24 -2.03
N VAL A 32 -1.05 -16.72 -2.53
CA VAL A 32 -2.26 -17.03 -1.75
C VAL A 32 -2.90 -18.30 -2.26
N ALA A 33 -3.79 -18.90 -1.48
CA ALA A 33 -4.59 -20.04 -1.92
C ALA A 33 -6.01 -19.60 -2.37
N VAL A 34 -6.67 -20.45 -3.11
CA VAL A 34 -8.09 -20.27 -3.44
C VAL A 34 -8.90 -20.11 -2.14
N GLY A 35 -9.73 -19.07 -2.06
CA GLY A 35 -10.53 -18.74 -0.89
C GLY A 35 -9.78 -17.99 0.20
N GLU A 36 -8.47 -17.79 0.10
CA GLU A 36 -7.67 -17.02 1.05
C GLU A 36 -7.72 -15.52 0.69
N PRO A 37 -8.09 -14.64 1.64
CA PRO A 37 -8.17 -13.22 1.35
C PRO A 37 -6.78 -12.60 1.16
N VAL A 38 -6.62 -11.79 0.13
CA VAL A 38 -5.48 -10.91 -0.07
C VAL A 38 -5.93 -9.45 0.05
N TYR A 39 -5.15 -8.65 0.75
CA TYR A 39 -5.43 -7.24 0.92
C TYR A 39 -4.65 -6.43 -0.12
N LEU A 40 -5.37 -5.64 -0.89
CA LEU A 40 -4.78 -4.65 -1.78
C LEU A 40 -4.89 -3.27 -1.15
N GLN A 41 -3.79 -2.53 -1.18
CA GLN A 41 -3.69 -1.18 -0.65
C GLN A 41 -3.38 -0.21 -1.79
N VAL A 42 -4.21 0.80 -1.95
CA VAL A 42 -3.89 1.93 -2.83
C VAL A 42 -3.45 3.10 -1.97
N HIS A 43 -2.19 3.46 -2.13
CA HIS A 43 -1.59 4.62 -1.49
C HIS A 43 -1.74 5.82 -2.42
N VAL A 44 -2.26 6.91 -1.90
CA VAL A 44 -2.42 8.18 -2.60
C VAL A 44 -1.74 9.26 -1.79
N ASN A 45 -0.68 9.85 -2.32
CA ASN A 45 -0.02 11.00 -1.75
C ASN A 45 -0.47 12.23 -2.50
N ASP A 46 -1.29 13.05 -1.88
CA ASP A 46 -1.74 14.32 -2.41
C ASP A 46 -1.46 15.45 -1.42
N PRO A 47 -0.58 16.40 -1.76
CA PRO A 47 -0.31 17.56 -0.92
C PRO A 47 -1.54 18.42 -0.62
N ALA A 48 -2.52 18.41 -1.52
CA ALA A 48 -3.79 19.16 -1.36
C ALA A 48 -4.80 18.43 -0.47
N GLY A 49 -4.58 17.14 -0.17
CA GLY A 49 -5.45 16.34 0.68
C GLY A 49 -6.85 16.07 0.09
N VAL A 50 -6.95 16.11 -1.22
CA VAL A 50 -8.22 15.85 -1.91
C VAL A 50 -8.48 14.36 -1.98
N ASP A 51 -9.69 13.95 -1.65
CA ASP A 51 -10.11 12.55 -1.74
C ASP A 51 -10.20 12.09 -3.19
N CYS A 52 -9.86 10.83 -3.43
CA CYS A 52 -9.95 10.23 -4.75
C CYS A 52 -10.93 9.05 -4.79
N ILE A 53 -11.63 8.93 -5.91
CA ILE A 53 -12.46 7.78 -6.20
C ILE A 53 -11.57 6.73 -6.86
N ILE A 54 -11.50 5.55 -6.23
CA ILE A 54 -10.66 4.45 -6.73
C ILE A 54 -11.55 3.36 -7.29
N GLU A 55 -11.23 2.95 -8.51
CA GLU A 55 -11.90 1.89 -9.24
C GLU A 55 -10.89 0.84 -9.70
N PHE A 56 -11.23 -0.43 -9.49
CA PHE A 56 -10.47 -1.55 -10.03
C PHE A 56 -11.17 -2.08 -11.28
N PRO A 57 -10.39 -2.56 -12.27
CA PRO A 57 -10.99 -3.28 -13.40
C PRO A 57 -11.69 -4.55 -12.89
N PRO A 58 -12.81 -4.95 -13.50
CA PRO A 58 -13.50 -6.16 -13.12
C PRO A 58 -12.59 -7.38 -13.30
N SER A 59 -12.56 -8.23 -12.27
CA SER A 59 -11.80 -9.47 -12.30
C SER A 59 -12.71 -10.64 -11.89
N PRO A 60 -13.23 -11.41 -12.83
CA PRO A 60 -14.19 -12.50 -12.54
C PRO A 60 -13.60 -13.64 -11.72
N ALA A 61 -12.25 -13.76 -11.70
CA ALA A 61 -11.55 -14.75 -10.89
C ALA A 61 -11.48 -14.38 -9.39
N PHE A 62 -11.95 -13.19 -9.02
CA PHE A 62 -11.89 -12.68 -7.65
C PHE A 62 -13.24 -12.11 -7.22
N THR A 63 -13.57 -12.32 -5.95
CA THR A 63 -14.59 -11.51 -5.28
C THR A 63 -13.88 -10.38 -4.56
N SER A 64 -14.30 -9.14 -4.75
CA SER A 64 -13.66 -7.97 -4.16
C SER A 64 -14.62 -7.18 -3.28
N LYS A 65 -14.10 -6.61 -2.19
CA LYS A 65 -14.83 -5.78 -1.25
C LYS A 65 -13.94 -4.66 -0.72
N ALA A 66 -14.47 -3.45 -0.64
CA ALA A 66 -13.81 -2.35 0.07
C ALA A 66 -13.69 -2.68 1.56
N ALA A 67 -12.50 -2.50 2.14
CA ALA A 67 -12.20 -2.90 3.51
C ALA A 67 -11.92 -1.74 4.46
N GLY A 68 -11.72 -0.54 3.96
CA GLY A 68 -11.53 0.65 4.79
C GLY A 68 -10.60 1.69 4.19
N VAL A 69 -10.55 2.83 4.89
CA VAL A 69 -9.73 3.99 4.52
C VAL A 69 -8.94 4.43 5.73
N SER A 70 -7.65 4.67 5.56
CA SER A 70 -6.80 5.36 6.52
C SER A 70 -6.29 6.64 5.91
N GLN A 71 -6.31 7.71 6.70
CA GLN A 71 -5.79 9.01 6.29
C GLN A 71 -4.70 9.44 7.27
N ASN A 72 -3.60 9.95 6.72
CA ASN A 72 -2.52 10.49 7.50
C ASN A 72 -2.21 11.92 7.03
N HIS A 73 -2.15 12.85 7.98
CA HIS A 73 -1.75 14.23 7.73
C HIS A 73 -0.44 14.48 8.44
N SER A 74 0.53 14.99 7.71
CA SER A 74 1.80 15.41 8.26
C SER A 74 2.00 16.89 7.97
N VAL A 75 2.42 17.64 8.99
CA VAL A 75 2.83 19.04 8.87
C VAL A 75 4.27 19.12 9.30
N ARG A 76 5.13 19.58 8.42
CA ARG A 76 6.54 19.78 8.69
C ARG A 76 6.88 21.24 8.51
N ILE A 77 7.62 21.80 9.44
CA ILE A 77 8.12 23.18 9.36
C ILE A 77 9.63 23.11 9.14
N ILE A 78 10.09 23.58 7.99
CA ILE A 78 11.49 23.62 7.60
C ILE A 78 11.82 25.05 7.20
N ASN A 79 12.76 25.69 7.87
CA ASN A 79 13.20 27.06 7.57
C ASN A 79 12.03 28.05 7.42
N SER A 80 11.11 28.06 8.39
CA SER A 80 9.88 28.89 8.39
C SER A 80 8.89 28.61 7.25
N LYS A 81 9.11 27.56 6.44
CA LYS A 81 8.14 27.06 5.47
C LYS A 81 7.34 25.92 6.07
N VAL A 82 6.02 26.01 5.93
CA VAL A 82 5.10 24.96 6.35
C VAL A 82 4.84 24.05 5.17
N GLU A 83 5.31 22.81 5.25
CA GLU A 83 4.99 21.75 4.30
C GLU A 83 3.89 20.88 4.88
N ARG A 84 2.83 20.74 4.13
CA ARG A 84 1.72 19.84 4.46
C ARG A 84 1.72 18.68 3.49
N THR A 85 1.68 17.48 4.03
CA THR A 85 1.56 16.26 3.24
C THR A 85 0.33 15.51 3.72
N SER A 86 -0.51 15.12 2.80
CA SER A 86 -1.68 14.30 3.06
C SER A 86 -1.54 13.00 2.30
N SER A 87 -1.72 11.88 2.99
CA SER A 87 -1.70 10.57 2.36
C SER A 87 -2.94 9.78 2.75
N TRP A 88 -3.49 9.08 1.78
CA TRP A 88 -4.63 8.20 1.93
C TRP A 88 -4.19 6.77 1.61
N ILE A 89 -4.67 5.83 2.41
CA ILE A 89 -4.53 4.41 2.13
C ILE A 89 -5.93 3.84 2.09
N ARG A 90 -6.32 3.33 0.92
CA ARG A 90 -7.58 2.62 0.75
C ARG A 90 -7.31 1.14 0.62
N ASN A 91 -8.03 0.36 1.40
CA ASN A 91 -7.87 -1.07 1.49
C ASN A 91 -9.03 -1.78 0.81
N TRP A 92 -8.71 -2.84 0.07
CA TRP A 92 -9.66 -3.79 -0.48
C TRP A 92 -9.26 -5.20 -0.09
N VAL A 93 -10.27 -6.06 0.04
CA VAL A 93 -10.08 -7.50 0.18
C VAL A 93 -10.46 -8.13 -1.14
N PHE A 94 -9.55 -8.92 -1.68
CA PHE A 94 -9.77 -9.77 -2.86
C PHE A 94 -9.69 -11.23 -2.43
N VAL A 95 -10.69 -12.02 -2.80
CA VAL A 95 -10.72 -13.46 -2.51
C VAL A 95 -10.69 -14.21 -3.84
N PRO A 96 -9.59 -14.93 -4.13
CA PRO A 96 -9.49 -15.68 -5.38
C PRO A 96 -10.45 -16.87 -5.39
N GLN A 97 -11.12 -17.05 -6.51
CA GLN A 97 -12.06 -18.15 -6.74
C GLN A 97 -11.44 -19.28 -7.57
N GLN A 98 -10.30 -19.02 -8.20
CA GLN A 98 -9.63 -19.95 -9.09
C GLN A 98 -8.13 -19.93 -8.85
N ALA A 99 -7.47 -21.08 -9.02
CA ALA A 99 -6.01 -21.17 -9.02
C ALA A 99 -5.43 -20.65 -10.35
N GLY A 100 -4.22 -20.09 -10.27
CA GLY A 100 -3.51 -19.58 -11.42
C GLY A 100 -2.67 -18.36 -11.10
N ARG A 101 -2.10 -17.78 -12.13
CA ARG A 101 -1.34 -16.52 -12.02
C ARG A 101 -2.19 -15.39 -12.55
N PHE A 102 -2.38 -14.36 -11.73
CA PHE A 102 -3.24 -13.23 -12.04
C PHE A 102 -2.48 -11.91 -11.89
N ILE A 103 -2.83 -10.97 -12.74
CA ILE A 103 -2.35 -9.59 -12.64
C ILE A 103 -3.55 -8.74 -12.23
N LEU A 104 -3.46 -8.09 -11.08
CA LEU A 104 -4.48 -7.19 -10.55
C LEU A 104 -4.07 -5.74 -10.79
N GLY A 105 -5.03 -4.92 -11.15
CA GLY A 105 -4.84 -3.54 -11.53
C GLY A 105 -4.62 -3.35 -13.05
N PRO A 106 -4.21 -2.15 -13.47
CA PRO A 106 -4.03 -0.97 -12.64
C PRO A 106 -5.35 -0.48 -12.02
N ALA A 107 -5.30 0.05 -10.81
CA ALA A 107 -6.43 0.78 -10.24
C ALA A 107 -6.44 2.22 -10.78
N THR A 108 -7.62 2.73 -11.02
CA THR A 108 -7.83 4.11 -11.48
C THR A 108 -8.20 4.99 -10.30
N CYS A 109 -7.48 6.08 -10.08
CA CYS A 109 -7.76 7.10 -9.08
C CYS A 109 -8.24 8.37 -9.79
N ARG A 110 -9.46 8.79 -9.50
CA ARG A 110 -10.06 9.98 -10.08
C ARG A 110 -10.13 11.08 -9.02
N ILE A 111 -9.44 12.20 -9.30
CA ILE A 111 -9.40 13.40 -8.45
C ILE A 111 -9.90 14.57 -9.28
N GLY A 112 -11.16 15.00 -9.07
CA GLY A 112 -11.79 16.00 -9.91
C GLY A 112 -11.78 15.59 -11.39
N SER A 113 -11.15 16.38 -12.23
CA SER A 113 -10.98 16.09 -13.67
C SER A 113 -9.73 15.26 -13.99
N ARG A 114 -8.85 15.01 -13.02
CA ARG A 114 -7.63 14.22 -13.21
C ARG A 114 -7.91 12.75 -12.99
N VAL A 115 -7.31 11.93 -13.86
CA VAL A 115 -7.34 10.48 -13.79
C VAL A 115 -5.90 9.99 -13.69
N LEU A 116 -5.59 9.30 -12.60
CA LEU A 116 -4.30 8.69 -12.35
C LEU A 116 -4.48 7.17 -12.31
N THR A 117 -3.47 6.43 -12.71
CA THR A 117 -3.47 4.97 -12.68
C THR A 117 -2.30 4.47 -11.84
N THR A 118 -2.55 3.41 -11.07
CA THR A 118 -1.50 2.71 -10.34
C THR A 118 -0.70 1.79 -11.25
N GLY A 119 0.36 1.20 -10.72
CA GLY A 119 0.94 -0.02 -11.28
C GLY A 119 0.02 -1.23 -11.09
N THR A 120 0.51 -2.40 -11.45
CA THR A 120 -0.15 -3.69 -11.28
C THR A 120 0.57 -4.53 -10.24
N VAL A 121 -0.14 -5.49 -9.64
CA VAL A 121 0.45 -6.51 -8.78
C VAL A 121 0.17 -7.89 -9.36
N THR A 122 1.16 -8.78 -9.27
CA THR A 122 1.01 -10.17 -9.71
C THR A 122 0.74 -11.04 -8.49
N LEU A 123 -0.29 -11.87 -8.57
CA LEU A 123 -0.64 -12.87 -7.57
C LEU A 123 -0.52 -14.27 -8.15
N GLU A 124 0.09 -15.16 -7.39
CA GLU A 124 0.07 -16.59 -7.65
C GLU A 124 -0.91 -17.26 -6.69
N VAL A 125 -1.96 -17.85 -7.26
CA VAL A 125 -3.03 -18.50 -6.50
C VAL A 125 -2.89 -20.02 -6.63
N SER A 126 -2.60 -20.68 -5.51
CA SER A 126 -2.54 -22.14 -5.45
C SER A 126 -3.93 -22.74 -5.21
N ALA A 127 -4.17 -23.93 -5.75
CA ALA A 127 -5.43 -24.64 -5.57
C ALA A 127 -5.67 -25.11 -4.12
N THR A 128 -4.61 -25.25 -3.33
CA THR A 128 -4.67 -25.79 -1.97
C THR A 128 -4.12 -24.75 -0.98
N GLN A 129 -4.87 -24.48 0.08
CA GLN A 129 -4.32 -23.77 1.22
C GLN A 129 -3.11 -24.56 1.73
N ALA A 130 -1.95 -23.92 1.78
CA ALA A 130 -0.84 -24.43 2.56
C ALA A 130 -1.36 -24.59 3.99
N ARG A 131 -1.68 -25.85 4.39
CA ARG A 131 -2.12 -26.13 5.77
C ARG A 131 -1.02 -25.57 6.68
N PRO A 132 -1.32 -24.59 7.54
CA PRO A 132 -0.33 -24.11 8.48
C PRO A 132 0.13 -25.34 9.25
N THR A 133 1.42 -25.66 9.13
CA THR A 133 2.02 -26.73 9.93
C THR A 133 1.73 -26.35 11.37
N PRO A 134 0.97 -27.14 12.13
CA PRO A 134 0.70 -26.82 13.51
C PRO A 134 2.08 -26.75 14.18
N ARG A 135 2.50 -25.55 14.58
CA ARG A 135 3.65 -25.40 15.46
C ARG A 135 3.32 -26.23 16.66
N ARG A 136 3.94 -27.40 16.75
CA ARG A 136 3.87 -28.24 17.92
C ARG A 136 4.19 -27.33 19.09
N PRO A 137 3.26 -27.11 20.02
CA PRO A 137 3.58 -26.33 21.20
C PRO A 137 4.73 -27.08 21.84
N GLN A 138 5.91 -26.45 21.91
CA GLN A 138 6.96 -26.94 22.79
C GLN A 138 6.33 -26.89 24.16
N ARG A 139 5.85 -28.04 24.61
CA ARG A 139 5.55 -28.26 26.02
C ARG A 139 6.89 -28.11 26.76
N ARG A 140 7.19 -26.89 27.16
CA ARG A 140 8.05 -26.70 28.31
C ARG A 140 7.27 -27.33 29.43
N SER A 141 7.69 -28.53 29.79
CA SER A 141 7.18 -29.21 30.98
C SER A 141 7.40 -28.25 32.13
N LEU A 142 6.31 -27.88 32.82
CA LEU A 142 6.37 -27.13 34.08
C LEU A 142 7.16 -27.90 35.16
N PHE A 143 7.51 -29.16 34.88
CA PHE A 143 8.29 -30.02 35.77
C PHE A 143 9.81 -29.84 35.64
N ASP A 144 10.31 -29.20 34.58
CA ASP A 144 11.74 -28.88 34.47
C ASP A 144 12.20 -27.78 35.43
N PHE A 145 11.25 -27.13 36.13
CA PHE A 145 11.56 -26.11 37.12
C PHE A 145 11.81 -26.70 38.52
N PHE A 146 11.44 -27.96 38.78
CA PHE A 146 11.55 -28.60 40.09
C PHE A 146 12.75 -29.54 40.23
N ASP A 147 13.54 -29.76 39.17
CA ASP A 147 14.69 -30.65 39.18
C ASP A 147 16.03 -29.95 39.48
N GLN A 148 15.98 -28.66 39.81
CA GLN A 148 17.12 -27.98 40.41
C GLN A 148 17.02 -28.10 41.91
N ASP A 149 17.63 -29.17 42.46
CA ASP A 149 17.80 -29.41 43.88
C ASP A 149 18.70 -28.31 44.48
N PRO A 150 18.19 -27.35 45.29
CA PRO A 150 19.01 -26.25 45.80
C PRO A 150 19.84 -26.63 47.04
N PHE A 151 19.82 -27.90 47.45
CA PHE A 151 20.52 -28.38 48.67
C PHE A 151 21.39 -29.59 48.34
N GLY A 152 22.43 -29.38 47.52
CA GLY A 152 23.58 -30.27 47.45
C GLY A 152 24.32 -30.21 48.79
N GLN A 153 24.04 -31.16 49.68
CA GLN A 153 24.83 -31.32 50.91
C GLN A 153 26.24 -31.80 50.54
N HIS A 154 27.19 -31.02 51.01
CA HIS A 154 28.57 -31.44 51.12
C HIS A 154 28.72 -32.34 52.35
N ASP A 155 29.19 -33.58 52.14
CA ASP A 155 30.01 -34.34 53.06
C ASP A 155 31.37 -34.57 52.41
#